data_fd25d486b91dbb1960ace345bacc1110
#
_entry.id   fd25d486b91dbb1960ace345bacc1110
#
_cell.length_a   1.000
_cell.length_b   1.000
_cell.length_c   1.000
_cell.angle_alpha   90.00
_cell.angle_beta   90.00
_cell.angle_gamma   90.00
#
_symmetry.space_group_name_H-M   'P 1'
#
loop_
_entity.id
_entity.type
_entity.pdbx_description
1 polymer ?
#
loop_
_entity_poly.entity_id
_entity_poly.type
_entity_poly.pdbx_seq_one_letter_code
_entity_poly.pdbx_strand_id
1 'polypeptide(L)'
;VYICYDRHFPDGARILGLNGAEIVYNPSATVAGLSQYLWKLEQPAHAAANGYFMGCINRVGQEKPWNLGKFYGSSYFVDPRGQIFAQASEDNDELLIADFDLDMIEEVRSTWQFFRDRRPETYGRLTEL
;
A
#
# COMPACT_ATOMS: atom_id res chain seq x y z
N VAL A 1 -7.12 -7.48 1.45
CA VAL A 1 -7.31 -6.37 0.49
C VAL A 1 -7.61 -5.10 1.25
N TYR A 2 -7.03 -4.00 0.82
CA TYR A 2 -7.16 -2.67 1.42
C TYR A 2 -7.54 -1.70 0.30
N ILE A 3 -8.82 -1.32 0.22
CA ILE A 3 -9.40 -0.79 -1.01
C ILE A 3 -9.26 0.73 -1.10
N CYS A 4 -8.61 1.22 -2.16
CA CYS A 4 -8.59 2.61 -2.63
C CYS A 4 -8.33 3.62 -1.49
N TYR A 5 -9.36 4.30 -1.03
CA TYR A 5 -9.33 5.33 0.02
C TYR A 5 -8.85 4.80 1.38
N ASP A 6 -9.01 3.52 1.66
CA ASP A 6 -8.56 2.91 2.92
C ASP A 6 -7.08 3.13 3.17
N ARG A 7 -6.25 3.27 2.10
CA ARG A 7 -4.81 3.50 2.22
C ARG A 7 -4.43 4.72 3.05
N HIS A 8 -5.34 5.69 3.19
CA HIS A 8 -5.10 6.89 3.99
C HIS A 8 -5.14 6.64 5.51
N PHE A 9 -5.59 5.45 5.94
CA PHE A 9 -5.77 5.09 7.35
C PHE A 9 -4.74 4.05 7.80
N PRO A 10 -3.64 4.45 8.46
CA PRO A 10 -2.58 3.52 8.88
C PRO A 10 -3.05 2.45 9.86
N ASP A 11 -4.15 2.71 10.58
CA ASP A 11 -4.71 1.78 11.55
C ASP A 11 -5.19 0.47 10.90
N GLY A 12 -5.90 0.58 9.80
CA GLY A 12 -6.36 -0.58 9.02
C GLY A 12 -5.19 -1.37 8.43
N ALA A 13 -4.17 -0.69 7.92
CA ALA A 13 -2.94 -1.33 7.45
C ALA A 13 -2.25 -2.11 8.57
N ARG A 14 -2.20 -1.56 9.79
CA ARG A 14 -1.65 -2.22 10.97
C ARG A 14 -2.46 -3.45 11.36
N ILE A 15 -3.79 -3.37 11.34
CA ILE A 15 -4.68 -4.50 11.67
C ILE A 15 -4.46 -5.66 10.69
N LEU A 16 -4.30 -5.39 9.40
CA LEU A 16 -3.98 -6.43 8.42
C LEU A 16 -2.66 -7.14 8.75
N GLY A 17 -1.62 -6.39 9.08
CA GLY A 17 -0.34 -6.95 9.48
C GLY A 17 -0.43 -7.79 10.76
N LEU A 18 -1.17 -7.33 11.78
CA LEU A 18 -1.40 -8.06 13.03
C LEU A 18 -2.20 -9.35 12.82
N ASN A 19 -3.06 -9.40 11.81
CA ASN A 19 -3.80 -10.58 11.40
C ASN A 19 -2.98 -11.53 10.49
N GLY A 20 -1.67 -11.27 10.34
CA GLY A 20 -0.76 -12.15 9.62
C GLY A 20 -0.71 -11.94 8.12
N ALA A 21 -1.14 -10.78 7.60
CA ALA A 21 -1.01 -10.50 6.18
C ALA A 21 0.47 -10.50 5.77
N GLU A 22 0.78 -11.21 4.69
CA GLU A 22 2.09 -11.27 4.04
C GLU A 22 2.11 -10.40 2.79
N ILE A 23 0.99 -10.36 2.06
CA ILE A 23 0.81 -9.51 0.88
C ILE A 23 -0.52 -8.79 1.00
N VAL A 24 -0.51 -7.46 0.85
CA VAL A 24 -1.72 -6.62 0.85
C VAL A 24 -1.89 -5.98 -0.51
N TYR A 25 -3.03 -6.16 -1.14
CA TYR A 25 -3.39 -5.50 -2.39
C TYR A 25 -4.27 -4.28 -2.14
N ASN A 26 -3.94 -3.16 -2.80
CA ASN A 26 -4.74 -1.93 -2.81
C ASN A 26 -5.21 -1.61 -4.24
N PRO A 27 -6.37 -2.15 -4.66
CA PRO A 27 -7.01 -1.73 -5.91
C PRO A 27 -7.59 -0.33 -5.76
N SER A 28 -7.32 0.55 -6.73
CA SER A 28 -7.65 1.96 -6.68
C SER A 28 -8.09 2.52 -8.03
N ALA A 29 -8.86 3.58 -7.98
CA ALA A 29 -9.21 4.44 -9.11
C ALA A 29 -8.94 5.90 -8.72
N THR A 30 -7.65 6.25 -8.64
CA THR A 30 -7.23 7.58 -8.18
C THR A 30 -6.74 8.44 -9.32
N VAL A 31 -7.21 9.69 -9.35
CA VAL A 31 -6.93 10.66 -10.42
C VAL A 31 -5.73 11.54 -10.07
N ALA A 32 -5.09 12.06 -11.12
CA ALA A 32 -4.00 13.04 -10.98
C ALA A 32 -4.49 14.32 -10.28
N GLY A 33 -3.61 14.92 -9.51
CA GLY A 33 -3.91 16.15 -8.80
C GLY A 33 -3.11 16.32 -7.51
N LEU A 34 -3.66 17.09 -6.60
CA LEU A 34 -2.99 17.54 -5.38
C LEU A 34 -2.49 16.39 -4.50
N SER A 35 -3.20 15.27 -4.46
CA SER A 35 -2.87 14.11 -3.61
C SER A 35 -2.09 12.99 -4.34
N GLN A 36 -1.67 13.19 -5.59
CA GLN A 36 -1.00 12.14 -6.37
C GLN A 36 0.30 11.65 -5.70
N TYR A 37 1.04 12.52 -5.02
CA TYR A 37 2.26 12.12 -4.32
C TYR A 37 2.01 11.12 -3.19
N LEU A 38 0.82 11.13 -2.56
CA LEU A 38 0.45 10.19 -1.50
C LEU A 38 0.45 8.74 -1.98
N TRP A 39 0.22 8.52 -3.28
CA TRP A 39 0.26 7.19 -3.89
C TRP A 39 1.58 6.46 -3.63
N LYS A 40 2.70 7.17 -3.74
CA LYS A 40 4.04 6.62 -3.49
C LYS A 40 4.59 6.90 -2.08
N LEU A 41 3.83 7.57 -1.23
CA LEU A 41 4.23 7.86 0.15
C LEU A 41 3.60 6.88 1.14
N GLU A 42 2.28 6.73 1.11
CA GLU A 42 1.52 6.03 2.13
C GLU A 42 1.73 4.52 2.08
N GLN A 43 1.62 3.92 0.92
CA GLN A 43 1.66 2.47 0.77
C GLN A 43 3.07 1.87 1.03
N PRO A 44 4.18 2.48 0.58
CA PRO A 44 5.50 2.10 1.04
C PRO A 44 5.69 2.23 2.55
N ALA A 45 5.13 3.28 3.15
CA ALA A 45 5.16 3.43 4.61
C ALA A 45 4.39 2.31 5.32
N HIS A 46 3.23 1.89 4.79
CA HIS A 46 2.48 0.75 5.33
C HIS A 46 3.25 -0.56 5.19
N ALA A 47 3.88 -0.82 4.05
CA ALA A 47 4.70 -2.01 3.82
C ALA A 47 5.84 -2.08 4.84
N ALA A 48 6.62 -1.02 4.99
CA ALA A 48 7.73 -0.95 5.92
C ALA A 48 7.27 -1.08 7.39
N ALA A 49 6.22 -0.33 7.78
CA ALA A 49 5.73 -0.34 9.15
C ALA A 49 5.18 -1.70 9.60
N ASN A 50 4.74 -2.55 8.67
CA ASN A 50 4.13 -3.84 8.97
C ASN A 50 4.96 -5.04 8.47
N GLY A 51 6.08 -4.80 7.78
CA GLY A 51 6.96 -5.84 7.26
C GLY A 51 6.20 -6.83 6.37
N TYR A 52 5.43 -6.34 5.39
CA TYR A 52 4.71 -7.12 4.39
C TYR A 52 4.88 -6.52 2.99
N PHE A 53 4.56 -7.29 1.95
CA PHE A 53 4.51 -6.78 0.59
C PHE A 53 3.21 -6.02 0.31
N MET A 54 3.26 -5.06 -0.60
CA MET A 54 2.05 -4.44 -1.15
C MET A 54 2.02 -4.49 -2.68
N GLY A 55 0.84 -4.81 -3.23
CA GLY A 55 0.51 -4.65 -4.63
C GLY A 55 -0.46 -3.48 -4.80
N CYS A 56 0.02 -2.39 -5.38
CA CYS A 56 -0.72 -1.14 -5.53
C CYS A 56 -1.20 -1.01 -6.97
N ILE A 57 -2.51 -1.15 -7.18
CA ILE A 57 -3.13 -1.24 -8.51
C ILE A 57 -3.95 0.02 -8.74
N ASN A 58 -3.65 0.76 -9.81
CA ASN A 58 -4.40 1.96 -10.17
C ASN A 58 -4.86 1.92 -11.62
N ARG A 59 -5.99 2.57 -11.89
CA ARG A 59 -6.51 2.75 -13.25
C ARG A 59 -5.63 3.68 -14.06
N VAL A 60 -5.73 3.57 -15.38
CA VAL A 60 -5.08 4.47 -16.37
C VAL A 60 -6.14 5.15 -17.23
N GLY A 61 -5.76 6.28 -17.84
CA GLY A 61 -6.57 6.95 -18.85
C GLY A 61 -7.62 7.90 -18.30
N GLN A 62 -8.63 8.18 -19.13
CA GLN A 62 -9.69 9.13 -18.83
C GLN A 62 -11.04 8.58 -19.30
N GLU A 63 -12.04 8.66 -18.46
CA GLU A 63 -13.38 8.15 -18.75
C GLU A 63 -14.33 9.27 -19.19
N LYS A 64 -14.87 9.12 -20.39
CA LYS A 64 -15.95 9.97 -20.89
C LYS A 64 -17.30 9.24 -20.69
N PRO A 65 -18.39 9.92 -20.37
CA PRO A 65 -18.58 11.39 -20.35
C PRO A 65 -18.35 12.04 -18.96
N TRP A 66 -17.99 11.28 -17.92
CA TRP A 66 -18.02 11.76 -16.52
C TRP A 66 -16.94 12.77 -16.15
N ASN A 67 -15.91 12.90 -16.98
CA ASN A 67 -14.81 13.85 -16.78
C ASN A 67 -14.24 13.90 -15.35
N LEU A 68 -14.03 12.72 -14.77
CA LEU A 68 -13.53 12.56 -13.39
C LEU A 68 -12.05 12.97 -13.23
N GLY A 69 -11.38 13.32 -14.32
CA GLY A 69 -9.95 13.57 -14.37
C GLY A 69 -9.19 12.41 -15.00
N LYS A 70 -7.86 12.56 -15.12
CA LYS A 70 -6.98 11.51 -15.66
C LYS A 70 -6.54 10.59 -14.53
N PHE A 71 -6.80 9.30 -14.67
CA PHE A 71 -6.21 8.26 -13.84
C PHE A 71 -4.74 8.07 -14.26
N TYR A 72 -3.81 8.16 -13.32
CA TYR A 72 -2.38 8.25 -13.61
C TYR A 72 -1.64 6.91 -13.53
N GLY A 73 -2.35 5.79 -13.52
CA GLY A 73 -1.71 4.48 -13.49
C GLY A 73 -0.66 4.34 -12.41
N SER A 74 0.58 4.14 -12.80
CA SER A 74 1.70 3.95 -11.88
C SER A 74 1.44 2.87 -10.84
N SER A 75 0.86 1.75 -11.25
CA SER A 75 0.73 0.56 -10.41
C SER A 75 2.12 0.05 -10.04
N TYR A 76 2.29 -0.51 -8.84
CA TYR A 76 3.62 -0.96 -8.40
C TYR A 76 3.55 -2.03 -7.32
N PHE A 77 4.67 -2.71 -7.11
CA PHE A 77 4.91 -3.58 -5.96
C PHE A 77 5.92 -2.97 -5.00
N VAL A 78 5.67 -3.16 -3.71
CA VAL A 78 6.53 -2.69 -2.61
C VAL A 78 6.95 -3.88 -1.77
N ASP A 79 8.21 -3.91 -1.39
CA ASP A 79 8.77 -4.92 -0.49
C ASP A 79 8.56 -4.58 0.99
N PRO A 80 8.84 -5.52 1.92
CA PRO A 80 8.70 -5.29 3.37
C PRO A 80 9.62 -4.20 3.94
N ARG A 81 10.59 -3.68 3.17
CA ARG A 81 11.43 -2.54 3.55
C ARG A 81 10.87 -1.20 3.06
N GLY A 82 9.75 -1.22 2.34
CA GLY A 82 9.14 -0.03 1.75
C GLY A 82 9.77 0.40 0.44
N GLN A 83 10.54 -0.47 -0.24
CA GLN A 83 11.12 -0.16 -1.53
C GLN A 83 10.19 -0.59 -2.66
N ILE A 84 9.94 0.30 -3.61
CA ILE A 84 9.24 -0.03 -4.85
C ILE A 84 10.23 -0.81 -5.73
N PHE A 85 9.94 -2.07 -6.01
CA PHE A 85 10.83 -2.94 -6.79
C PHE A 85 10.33 -3.29 -8.19
N ALA A 86 9.07 -2.99 -8.49
CA ALA A 86 8.50 -3.08 -9.84
C ALA A 86 7.40 -2.04 -10.00
N GLN A 87 7.34 -1.38 -11.15
CA GLN A 87 6.37 -0.33 -11.43
C GLN A 87 5.92 -0.36 -12.89
N ALA A 88 4.61 -0.22 -13.09
CA ALA A 88 3.95 -0.06 -14.37
C ALA A 88 3.98 1.41 -14.84
N SER A 89 3.65 1.62 -16.11
CA SER A 89 3.56 2.95 -16.72
C SER A 89 2.41 3.80 -16.18
N GLU A 90 2.39 5.05 -16.56
CA GLU A 90 1.34 6.00 -16.18
C GLU A 90 0.15 5.99 -17.15
N ASP A 91 0.34 5.48 -18.37
CA ASP A 91 -0.57 5.73 -19.48
C ASP A 91 -1.11 4.47 -20.15
N ASN A 92 -0.51 3.31 -19.94
CA ASN A 92 -0.88 2.09 -20.65
C ASN A 92 -1.61 1.08 -19.79
N ASP A 93 -2.58 0.39 -20.37
CA ASP A 93 -3.10 -0.85 -19.81
C ASP A 93 -2.03 -1.94 -19.95
N GLU A 94 -1.53 -2.43 -18.82
CA GLU A 94 -0.46 -3.44 -18.84
C GLU A 94 -0.55 -4.40 -17.64
N LEU A 95 0.08 -5.55 -17.80
CA LEU A 95 0.22 -6.55 -16.76
C LEU A 95 1.60 -6.39 -16.11
N LEU A 96 1.62 -6.04 -14.82
CA LEU A 96 2.84 -6.02 -14.02
C LEU A 96 3.01 -7.36 -13.33
N ILE A 97 4.15 -8.02 -13.56
CA ILE A 97 4.49 -9.30 -12.94
C ILE A 97 5.81 -9.15 -12.19
N ALA A 98 5.86 -9.71 -10.99
CA ALA A 98 7.09 -9.74 -10.18
C ALA A 98 7.11 -10.96 -9.26
N ASP A 99 8.30 -11.44 -8.93
CA ASP A 99 8.50 -12.49 -7.93
C ASP A 99 8.65 -11.87 -6.54
N PHE A 100 8.05 -12.52 -5.54
CA PHE A 100 8.09 -12.11 -4.15
C PHE A 100 8.91 -13.13 -3.35
N ASP A 101 10.01 -12.68 -2.77
CA ASP A 101 10.76 -13.46 -1.80
C ASP A 101 10.09 -13.33 -0.42
N LEU A 102 9.23 -14.28 -0.08
CA LEU A 102 8.46 -14.25 1.17
C LEU A 102 9.35 -14.41 2.42
N ASP A 103 10.54 -14.97 2.30
CA ASP A 103 11.50 -15.09 3.42
C ASP A 103 11.97 -13.70 3.90
N MET A 104 11.94 -12.69 3.03
CA MET A 104 12.20 -11.30 3.39
C MET A 104 11.27 -10.78 4.49
N ILE A 105 10.04 -11.29 4.58
CA ILE A 105 9.08 -10.88 5.63
C ILE A 105 9.64 -11.25 7.01
N GLU A 106 10.13 -12.48 7.16
CA GLU A 106 10.71 -12.94 8.42
C GLU A 106 12.00 -12.19 8.74
N GLU A 107 12.87 -12.00 7.77
CA GLU A 107 14.11 -11.22 7.91
C GLU A 107 13.82 -9.81 8.42
N VAL A 108 12.89 -9.10 7.79
CA VAL A 108 12.54 -7.72 8.15
C VAL A 108 11.89 -7.65 9.52
N ARG A 109 10.94 -8.53 9.83
CA ARG A 109 10.25 -8.55 11.13
C ARG A 109 11.15 -8.97 12.29
N SER A 110 12.18 -9.79 12.05
CA SER A 110 13.18 -10.13 13.05
C SER A 110 14.17 -9.00 13.29
N THR A 111 14.51 -8.24 12.25
CA THR A 111 15.40 -7.07 12.33
C THR A 111 14.71 -5.87 12.96
N TRP A 112 13.53 -5.52 12.44
CA TRP A 112 12.71 -4.42 12.94
C TRP A 112 11.52 -4.96 13.70
N GLN A 113 11.64 -5.10 14.99
CA GLN A 113 10.65 -5.75 15.83
C GLN A 113 9.46 -4.81 16.15
N PHE A 114 8.93 -4.13 15.14
CA PHE A 114 7.87 -3.13 15.30
C PHE A 114 6.60 -3.69 15.93
N PHE A 115 6.24 -4.95 15.69
CA PHE A 115 5.08 -5.57 16.32
C PHE A 115 5.27 -5.80 17.82
N ARG A 116 6.47 -6.22 18.23
CA ARG A 116 6.83 -6.45 19.64
C ARG A 116 6.86 -5.14 20.44
N ASP A 117 7.42 -4.11 19.80
CA ASP A 117 7.72 -2.84 20.49
C ASP A 117 6.52 -1.88 20.53
N ARG A 118 5.35 -2.33 20.05
CA ARG A 118 4.09 -1.57 20.15
C ARG A 118 3.70 -1.33 21.61
N ARG A 119 2.94 -0.27 21.81
CA ARG A 119 2.35 0.12 23.10
C ARG A 119 0.82 0.14 23.03
N PRO A 120 0.16 -1.03 22.89
CA PRO A 120 -1.29 -1.09 22.69
C PRO A 120 -2.09 -0.37 23.79
N GLU A 121 -1.56 -0.36 25.02
CA GLU A 121 -2.15 0.32 26.18
C GLU A 121 -2.30 1.85 26.01
N THR A 122 -1.59 2.44 25.03
CA THR A 122 -1.68 3.88 24.73
C THR A 122 -2.64 4.20 23.58
N TYR A 123 -3.20 3.19 22.91
CA TYR A 123 -3.98 3.35 21.68
C TYR A 123 -5.49 3.41 21.90
N GLY A 124 -5.96 3.47 23.14
CA GLY A 124 -7.40 3.45 23.47
C GLY A 124 -8.20 4.48 22.67
N ARG A 125 -7.67 5.69 22.50
CA ARG A 125 -8.34 6.76 21.75
C ARG A 125 -8.56 6.49 20.26
N LEU A 126 -7.85 5.53 19.67
CA LEU A 126 -8.09 5.15 18.28
C LEU A 126 -9.41 4.41 18.08
N THR A 127 -10.01 3.90 19.16
CA THR A 127 -11.26 3.15 19.14
C THR A 127 -12.44 3.92 19.77
N GLU A 128 -12.19 5.13 20.25
CA GLU A 128 -13.20 6.03 20.80
C GLU A 128 -13.78 6.94 19.67
N LEU A 129 -15.10 7.18 19.70
CA LEU A 129 -15.79 8.10 18.75
C LEU A 129 -15.85 9.51 19.32
#